data_2365cbaa5417c5b87d828faf9e3ee172
#
_entry.id   2365cbaa5417c5b87d828faf9e3ee172
#
_cell.length_a   1.000
_cell.length_b   1.000
_cell.length_c   1.000
_cell.angle_alpha   90.00
_cell.angle_beta   90.00
_cell.angle_gamma   90.00
#
_symmetry.space_group_name_H-M   'P 1'
#
loop_
_entity.id
_entity.type
_entity.pdbx_description
1 polymer ?
#
loop_
_entity_poly.entity_id
_entity_poly.type
_entity_poly.pdbx_seq_one_letter_code
_entity_poly.pdbx_strand_id
1 'polypeptide(L)'
;MPTDSKTIAYLNPPGTCPAQGLYSHATEVPLGRTLYIAGQLSVGLDGSVVGKNDFDAQMRQVLDNLGAVLKGTGLSYNNIVKFTTYLVHSQDIEKFMKIRAEMFPKLFGGKLYPPNTLLMVDRLVKEEFLIEIEAVAYADPAGAMRQP
;
A
#
# COMPACT_ATOMS: atom_id res chain seq x y z
N MET A 1 21.01 15.48 10.61
CA MET A 1 22.06 14.74 9.90
C MET A 1 21.39 13.82 8.91
N PRO A 2 21.69 13.89 7.63
CA PRO A 2 21.23 12.86 6.74
C PRO A 2 21.88 11.55 7.20
N THR A 3 21.06 10.59 7.54
CA THR A 3 21.56 9.24 7.74
C THR A 3 22.02 8.73 6.38
N ASP A 4 23.25 8.24 6.30
CA ASP A 4 23.80 7.57 5.12
C ASP A 4 23.10 6.20 4.91
N SER A 5 21.78 6.22 5.07
CA SER A 5 20.94 5.03 5.02
C SER A 5 20.72 4.66 3.55
N LYS A 6 21.27 3.52 3.16
CA LYS A 6 21.01 2.90 1.85
C LYS A 6 19.66 2.19 1.81
N THR A 7 18.85 2.33 2.86
CA THR A 7 17.59 1.60 3.04
C THR A 7 16.45 2.54 3.31
N ILE A 8 15.22 2.09 2.95
CA ILE A 8 13.99 2.76 3.34
C ILE A 8 13.88 2.78 4.87
N ALA A 9 13.54 3.93 5.44
CA ALA A 9 13.25 4.08 6.86
C ALA A 9 11.85 4.62 7.07
N TYR A 10 11.02 3.87 7.79
CA TYR A 10 9.71 4.33 8.26
C TYR A 10 9.88 5.04 9.59
N LEU A 11 9.37 6.27 9.69
CA LEU A 11 9.70 7.17 10.78
C LEU A 11 8.45 7.62 11.53
N ASN A 12 8.54 7.59 12.86
CA ASN A 12 7.63 8.26 13.79
C ASN A 12 8.45 9.21 14.66
N PRO A 13 8.72 10.44 14.16
CA PRO A 13 9.63 11.36 14.86
C PRO A 13 9.12 11.74 16.24
N PRO A 14 10.03 12.05 17.19
CA PRO A 14 9.64 12.59 18.49
C PRO A 14 8.79 13.86 18.35
N GLY A 15 7.75 13.99 19.19
CA GLY A 15 6.84 15.13 19.15
C GLY A 15 5.65 14.98 18.18
N THR A 16 5.60 13.87 17.41
CA THR A 16 4.39 13.55 16.64
C THR A 16 3.35 12.84 17.50
N CYS A 17 2.07 12.94 17.11
CA CYS A 17 1.01 12.18 17.76
C CYS A 17 1.22 10.66 17.54
N PRO A 18 0.65 9.79 18.38
CA PRO A 18 0.69 8.35 18.12
C PRO A 18 0.00 7.99 16.81
N ALA A 19 0.59 7.08 16.06
CA ALA A 19 -0.06 6.52 14.88
C ALA A 19 -1.33 5.77 15.27
N GLN A 20 -2.44 6.06 14.58
CA GLN A 20 -3.77 5.52 14.89
C GLN A 20 -4.01 4.17 14.18
N GLY A 21 -2.97 3.41 13.92
CA GLY A 21 -3.05 2.12 13.25
C GLY A 21 -1.71 1.71 12.66
N LEU A 22 -1.74 0.78 11.70
CA LEU A 22 -0.55 0.23 11.09
C LEU A 22 -0.05 1.15 9.96
N TYR A 23 0.57 2.26 10.34
CA TYR A 23 1.26 3.19 9.43
C TYR A 23 2.34 3.98 10.18
N SER A 24 3.23 4.60 9.46
CA SER A 24 4.23 5.55 9.97
C SER A 24 3.91 6.97 9.51
N HIS A 25 4.37 7.98 10.25
CA HIS A 25 4.15 9.37 9.89
C HIS A 25 4.93 9.81 8.66
N ALA A 26 6.10 9.20 8.43
CA ALA A 26 6.95 9.55 7.30
C ALA A 26 7.74 8.35 6.80
N THR A 27 8.24 8.46 5.58
CA THR A 27 9.23 7.55 5.02
C THR A 27 10.40 8.37 4.49
N GLU A 28 11.60 8.01 4.90
CA GLU A 28 12.82 8.51 4.29
C GLU A 28 13.32 7.49 3.27
N VAL A 29 13.62 7.96 2.06
CA VAL A 29 14.17 7.13 0.99
C VAL A 29 15.52 7.68 0.55
N PRO A 30 16.52 6.82 0.32
CA PRO A 30 17.81 7.23 -0.22
C PRO A 30 17.68 7.55 -1.72
N LEU A 31 18.78 7.95 -2.34
CA LEU A 31 18.84 8.09 -3.80
C LEU A 31 18.61 6.72 -4.46
N GLY A 32 17.68 6.68 -5.40
CA GLY A 32 17.32 5.44 -6.08
C GLY A 32 16.22 5.66 -7.11
N ARG A 33 15.58 4.57 -7.50
CA ARG A 33 14.49 4.56 -8.46
C ARG A 33 13.15 4.58 -7.73
N THR A 34 12.33 5.57 -8.02
CA THR A 34 10.96 5.67 -7.49
C THR A 34 9.97 5.14 -8.50
N LEU A 35 9.04 4.30 -8.04
CA LEU A 35 7.93 3.78 -8.84
C LEU A 35 6.63 4.36 -8.31
N TYR A 36 5.87 4.98 -9.20
CA TYR A 36 4.52 5.45 -8.93
C TYR A 36 3.54 4.39 -9.42
N ILE A 37 2.86 3.72 -8.50
CA ILE A 37 1.96 2.62 -8.79
C ILE A 37 0.54 3.16 -8.81
N ALA A 38 -0.14 3.01 -9.95
CA ALA A 38 -1.52 3.43 -10.12
C ALA A 38 -2.44 2.75 -9.10
N GLY A 39 -3.59 3.36 -8.84
CA GLY A 39 -4.62 2.76 -8.00
C GLY A 39 -4.99 1.36 -8.46
N GLN A 40 -4.93 0.41 -7.54
CA GLN A 40 -5.33 -0.97 -7.78
C GLN A 40 -6.77 -1.17 -7.31
N LEU A 41 -7.56 -1.77 -8.16
CA LEU A 41 -8.97 -2.10 -7.96
C LEU A 41 -9.15 -3.60 -7.85
N SER A 42 -10.31 -4.03 -7.38
CA SER A 42 -10.63 -5.46 -7.27
C SER A 42 -11.01 -6.07 -8.61
N VAL A 43 -10.01 -6.23 -9.47
CA VAL A 43 -10.12 -6.78 -10.82
C VAL A 43 -9.33 -8.08 -10.91
N GLY A 44 -9.97 -9.12 -11.42
CA GLY A 44 -9.32 -10.39 -11.69
C GLY A 44 -8.49 -10.37 -12.98
N LEU A 45 -7.71 -11.41 -13.22
CA LEU A 45 -6.88 -11.55 -14.43
C LEU A 45 -7.70 -11.57 -15.72
N ASP A 46 -8.97 -11.93 -15.65
CA ASP A 46 -9.92 -11.92 -16.78
C ASP A 46 -10.58 -10.53 -17.00
N GLY A 47 -10.23 -9.54 -16.18
CA GLY A 47 -10.78 -8.19 -16.23
C GLY A 47 -12.13 -8.02 -15.53
N SER A 48 -12.67 -9.07 -14.90
CA SER A 48 -13.93 -8.99 -14.15
C SER A 48 -13.76 -8.41 -12.77
N VAL A 49 -14.82 -7.82 -12.22
CA VAL A 49 -14.86 -7.37 -10.82
C VAL A 49 -14.92 -8.58 -9.90
N VAL A 50 -14.00 -8.65 -8.94
CA VAL A 50 -13.98 -9.68 -7.91
C VAL A 50 -14.65 -9.15 -6.65
N GLY A 51 -15.57 -9.93 -6.06
CA GLY A 51 -16.18 -9.61 -4.77
C GLY A 51 -17.19 -8.45 -4.86
N LYS A 52 -18.15 -8.50 -5.80
CA LYS A 52 -19.25 -7.53 -5.81
C LYS A 52 -19.99 -7.56 -4.47
N ASN A 53 -20.22 -6.37 -3.89
CA ASN A 53 -20.86 -6.20 -2.59
C ASN A 53 -20.10 -6.89 -1.41
N ASP A 54 -18.83 -7.23 -1.60
CA ASP A 54 -18.00 -7.90 -0.60
C ASP A 54 -16.69 -7.13 -0.41
N PHE A 55 -16.64 -6.26 0.60
CA PHE A 55 -15.48 -5.43 0.88
C PHE A 55 -14.23 -6.28 1.23
N ASP A 56 -14.41 -7.35 2.01
CA ASP A 56 -13.29 -8.21 2.43
C ASP A 56 -12.63 -8.86 1.21
N ALA A 57 -13.44 -9.42 0.31
CA ALA A 57 -12.94 -10.00 -0.94
C ALA A 57 -12.25 -8.94 -1.82
N GLN A 58 -12.83 -7.75 -1.92
CA GLN A 58 -12.23 -6.67 -2.71
C GLN A 58 -10.91 -6.18 -2.15
N MET A 59 -10.82 -5.94 -0.84
CA MET A 59 -9.56 -5.49 -0.24
C MET A 59 -8.44 -6.51 -0.43
N ARG A 60 -8.74 -7.80 -0.26
CA ARG A 60 -7.74 -8.87 -0.48
C ARG A 60 -7.29 -8.91 -1.93
N GLN A 61 -8.20 -8.81 -2.89
CA GLN A 61 -7.86 -8.77 -4.30
C GLN A 61 -7.01 -7.54 -4.67
N VAL A 62 -7.34 -6.37 -4.12
CA VAL A 62 -6.56 -5.14 -4.32
C VAL A 62 -5.12 -5.31 -3.80
N LEU A 63 -4.95 -5.89 -2.63
CA LEU A 63 -3.61 -6.17 -2.08
C LEU A 63 -2.87 -7.21 -2.92
N ASP A 64 -3.53 -8.24 -3.43
CA ASP A 64 -2.92 -9.21 -4.33
C ASP A 64 -2.49 -8.55 -5.65
N ASN A 65 -3.32 -7.69 -6.23
CA ASN A 65 -3.00 -6.95 -7.45
C ASN A 65 -1.80 -6.02 -7.24
N LEU A 66 -1.76 -5.31 -6.13
CA LEU A 66 -0.61 -4.46 -5.78
C LEU A 66 0.67 -5.29 -5.62
N GLY A 67 0.57 -6.44 -4.95
CA GLY A 67 1.68 -7.40 -4.83
C GLY A 67 2.16 -7.91 -6.19
N ALA A 68 1.25 -8.13 -7.14
CA ALA A 68 1.60 -8.56 -8.50
C ALA A 68 2.38 -7.47 -9.26
N VAL A 69 1.97 -6.19 -9.13
CA VAL A 69 2.71 -5.05 -9.72
C VAL A 69 4.12 -4.97 -9.12
N LEU A 70 4.23 -5.05 -7.81
CA LEU A 70 5.53 -5.04 -7.13
C LEU A 70 6.42 -6.18 -7.62
N LYS A 71 5.91 -7.40 -7.63
CA LYS A 71 6.65 -8.59 -8.09
C LYS A 71 7.09 -8.45 -9.55
N GLY A 72 6.22 -7.95 -10.42
CA GLY A 72 6.52 -7.72 -11.83
C GLY A 72 7.61 -6.68 -12.07
N THR A 73 7.85 -5.78 -11.11
CA THR A 73 8.91 -4.77 -11.13
C THR A 73 10.15 -5.17 -10.31
N GLY A 74 10.18 -6.40 -9.81
CA GLY A 74 11.30 -6.91 -8.99
C GLY A 74 11.29 -6.44 -7.54
N LEU A 75 10.14 -5.94 -7.06
CA LEU A 75 9.98 -5.38 -5.72
C LEU A 75 9.03 -6.23 -4.86
N SER A 76 8.92 -5.85 -3.60
CA SER A 76 8.00 -6.41 -2.62
C SER A 76 7.31 -5.32 -1.82
N TYR A 77 6.41 -5.69 -0.92
CA TYR A 77 5.76 -4.75 -0.01
C TYR A 77 6.75 -3.95 0.84
N ASN A 78 7.91 -4.51 1.16
CA ASN A 78 8.97 -3.80 1.89
C ASN A 78 9.60 -2.61 1.12
N ASN A 79 9.30 -2.50 -0.17
CA ASN A 79 9.72 -1.36 -1.00
C ASN A 79 8.70 -0.23 -1.03
N ILE A 80 7.51 -0.41 -0.44
CA ILE A 80 6.49 0.64 -0.39
C ILE A 80 6.95 1.76 0.53
N VAL A 81 6.83 3.00 0.06
CA VAL A 81 7.15 4.21 0.82
C VAL A 81 5.91 4.97 1.24
N LYS A 82 4.79 4.77 0.55
CA LYS A 82 3.52 5.44 0.85
C LYS A 82 2.35 4.71 0.20
N PHE A 83 1.21 4.68 0.90
CA PHE A 83 -0.11 4.35 0.36
C PHE A 83 -1.04 5.55 0.34
N THR A 84 -1.98 5.57 -0.59
CA THR A 84 -3.23 6.33 -0.49
C THR A 84 -4.38 5.37 -0.75
N THR A 85 -5.35 5.35 0.17
CA THR A 85 -6.48 4.42 0.16
C THR A 85 -7.78 5.20 0.00
N TYR A 86 -8.60 4.78 -0.95
CA TYR A 86 -9.91 5.38 -1.25
C TYR A 86 -11.00 4.37 -0.94
N LEU A 87 -11.95 4.78 -0.10
CA LEU A 87 -13.16 4.00 0.23
C LEU A 87 -14.41 4.75 -0.23
N VAL A 88 -15.47 4.01 -0.54
CA VAL A 88 -16.75 4.59 -0.96
C VAL A 88 -17.76 4.63 0.18
N HIS A 89 -17.66 3.72 1.16
CA HIS A 89 -18.58 3.64 2.28
C HIS A 89 -17.84 3.75 3.61
N SER A 90 -18.27 4.68 4.47
CA SER A 90 -17.65 4.91 5.78
C SER A 90 -17.76 3.70 6.71
N GLN A 91 -18.81 2.89 6.58
CA GLN A 91 -18.99 1.66 7.35
C GLN A 91 -17.93 0.58 7.02
N ASP A 92 -17.22 0.70 5.93
CA ASP A 92 -16.14 -0.24 5.57
C ASP A 92 -14.80 0.09 6.25
N ILE A 93 -14.69 1.23 6.93
CA ILE A 93 -13.45 1.61 7.64
C ILE A 93 -13.05 0.57 8.68
N GLU A 94 -14.00 0.05 9.46
CA GLU A 94 -13.70 -0.98 10.46
C GLU A 94 -13.20 -2.27 9.83
N LYS A 95 -13.81 -2.68 8.71
CA LYS A 95 -13.36 -3.85 7.93
C LYS A 95 -11.96 -3.64 7.37
N PHE A 96 -11.70 -2.44 6.82
CA PHE A 96 -10.37 -2.07 6.36
C PHE A 96 -9.33 -2.20 7.47
N MET A 97 -9.60 -1.64 8.65
CA MET A 97 -8.68 -1.71 9.80
C MET A 97 -8.42 -3.15 10.23
N LYS A 98 -9.46 -3.98 10.27
CA LYS A 98 -9.36 -5.40 10.63
C LYS A 98 -8.50 -6.19 9.63
N ILE A 99 -8.79 -6.05 8.34
CA ILE A 99 -8.04 -6.76 7.28
C ILE A 99 -6.60 -6.27 7.23
N ARG A 100 -6.37 -4.97 7.38
CA ARG A 100 -5.01 -4.41 7.46
C ARG A 100 -4.23 -5.03 8.63
N ALA A 101 -4.82 -5.11 9.80
CA ALA A 101 -4.18 -5.73 10.97
C ALA A 101 -3.87 -7.21 10.77
N GLU A 102 -4.66 -7.92 9.97
CA GLU A 102 -4.42 -9.32 9.60
C GLU A 102 -3.33 -9.46 8.53
N MET A 103 -3.40 -8.65 7.48
CA MET A 103 -2.59 -8.82 6.27
C MET A 103 -1.22 -8.16 6.36
N PHE A 104 -1.11 -6.95 6.92
CA PHE A 104 0.13 -6.19 6.90
C PHE A 104 1.29 -6.90 7.62
N PRO A 105 1.10 -7.54 8.79
CA PRO A 105 2.19 -8.30 9.40
C PRO A 105 2.73 -9.44 8.53
N LYS A 106 1.91 -9.97 7.62
CA LYS A 106 2.31 -11.02 6.67
C LYS A 106 2.98 -10.47 5.43
N LEU A 107 2.57 -9.26 5.00
CA LEU A 107 3.08 -8.62 3.79
C LEU A 107 4.40 -7.89 4.02
N PHE A 108 4.57 -7.30 5.19
CA PHE A 108 5.78 -6.56 5.59
C PHE A 108 6.62 -7.38 6.57
N GLY A 109 7.93 -7.38 6.38
CA GLY A 109 8.84 -8.15 7.23
C GLY A 109 9.18 -7.50 8.58
N GLY A 110 8.62 -6.33 8.89
CA GLY A 110 8.92 -5.55 10.09
C GLY A 110 7.70 -5.21 10.92
N LYS A 111 7.92 -4.44 11.99
CA LYS A 111 6.88 -3.92 12.88
C LYS A 111 6.45 -2.49 12.55
N LEU A 112 7.14 -1.83 11.60
CA LEU A 112 6.81 -0.51 11.09
C LEU A 112 6.21 -0.65 9.70
N TYR A 113 5.29 0.24 9.39
CA TYR A 113 4.54 0.22 8.15
C TYR A 113 4.62 1.59 7.45
N PRO A 114 4.50 1.64 6.12
CA PRO A 114 4.54 2.91 5.40
C PRO A 114 3.39 3.84 5.79
N PRO A 115 3.55 5.15 5.59
CA PRO A 115 2.46 6.10 5.67
C PRO A 115 1.28 5.69 4.79
N ASN A 116 0.08 5.95 5.27
CA ASN A 116 -1.16 5.76 4.52
C ASN A 116 -2.12 6.91 4.79
N THR A 117 -2.69 7.49 3.74
CA THR A 117 -3.82 8.41 3.85
C THR A 117 -5.07 7.69 3.37
N LEU A 118 -6.11 7.65 4.22
CA LEU A 118 -7.39 7.06 3.87
C LEU A 118 -8.40 8.17 3.64
N LEU A 119 -9.08 8.11 2.50
CA LEU A 119 -10.06 9.09 2.05
C LEU A 119 -11.39 8.40 1.71
N MET A 120 -12.48 9.13 1.93
CA MET A 120 -13.79 8.75 1.41
C MET A 120 -14.03 9.48 0.10
N VAL A 121 -14.55 8.78 -0.90
CA VAL A 121 -14.92 9.33 -2.22
C VAL A 121 -16.35 8.93 -2.56
N ASP A 122 -17.00 9.72 -3.42
CA ASP A 122 -18.40 9.45 -3.82
C ASP A 122 -18.54 8.15 -4.60
N ARG A 123 -17.58 7.85 -5.48
CA ARG A 123 -17.51 6.61 -6.25
C ARG A 123 -16.10 6.43 -6.81
N LEU A 124 -15.81 5.20 -7.20
CA LEU A 124 -14.66 4.86 -8.02
C LEU A 124 -15.07 4.77 -9.49
N VAL A 125 -14.16 4.34 -10.37
CA VAL A 125 -14.40 4.29 -11.82
C VAL A 125 -15.65 3.45 -12.21
N LYS A 126 -15.96 2.43 -11.42
CA LYS A 126 -17.23 1.68 -11.49
C LYS A 126 -17.87 1.64 -10.12
N GLU A 127 -19.20 1.62 -10.08
CA GLU A 127 -19.96 1.62 -8.82
C GLU A 127 -19.79 0.34 -8.00
N GLU A 128 -19.41 -0.76 -8.64
CA GLU A 128 -19.14 -2.03 -7.94
C GLU A 128 -17.86 -2.01 -7.12
N PHE A 129 -16.93 -1.08 -7.37
CA PHE A 129 -15.70 -0.99 -6.60
C PHE A 129 -15.91 -0.27 -5.27
N LEU A 130 -15.45 -0.88 -4.20
CA LEU A 130 -15.60 -0.41 -2.82
C LEU A 130 -14.31 0.17 -2.25
N ILE A 131 -13.17 -0.18 -2.83
CA ILE A 131 -11.84 0.22 -2.39
C ILE A 131 -10.89 0.34 -3.58
N GLU A 132 -10.01 1.33 -3.51
CA GLU A 132 -8.86 1.49 -4.39
C GLU A 132 -7.64 1.86 -3.56
N ILE A 133 -6.48 1.31 -3.88
CA ILE A 133 -5.22 1.65 -3.20
C ILE A 133 -4.16 1.96 -4.24
N GLU A 134 -3.58 3.16 -4.17
CA GLU A 134 -2.38 3.53 -4.90
C GLU A 134 -1.16 3.52 -3.98
N ALA A 135 0.02 3.38 -4.54
CA ALA A 135 1.25 3.32 -3.79
C ALA A 135 2.40 4.00 -4.52
N VAL A 136 3.38 4.43 -3.74
CA VAL A 136 4.70 4.80 -4.22
C VAL A 136 5.68 3.79 -3.65
N ALA A 137 6.56 3.25 -4.49
CA ALA A 137 7.60 2.32 -4.09
C ALA A 137 8.99 2.86 -4.45
N TYR A 138 9.97 2.40 -3.72
CA TYR A 138 11.37 2.75 -3.91
C TYR A 138 12.19 1.49 -4.21
N ALA A 139 13.04 1.57 -5.22
CA ALA A 139 13.99 0.53 -5.56
C ALA A 139 15.42 1.02 -5.38
N ASP A 140 16.19 0.32 -4.56
CA ASP A 140 17.63 0.54 -4.44
C ASP A 140 18.28 0.37 -5.81
N PRO A 141 19.20 1.28 -6.24
CA PRO A 141 19.87 1.16 -7.52
C PRO A 141 20.60 -0.17 -7.71
N ALA A 142 21.18 -0.73 -6.64
CA ALA A 142 21.86 -2.01 -6.68
C ALA A 142 20.91 -3.21 -6.81
N GLY A 143 19.66 -3.09 -6.34
CA GLY A 143 18.62 -4.12 -6.42
C GLY A 143 17.78 -4.02 -7.69
N ALA A 144 17.66 -2.82 -8.27
CA ALA A 144 16.79 -2.54 -9.41
C ALA A 144 17.28 -3.11 -10.76
N MET A 145 18.52 -3.57 -10.84
CA MET A 145 19.17 -4.00 -12.08
C MET A 145 19.08 -5.51 -12.35
N ARG A 146 18.39 -6.24 -11.48
CA ARG A 146 18.16 -7.67 -11.73
C ARG A 146 16.86 -7.85 -12.48
N GLN A 147 16.90 -7.55 -13.76
CA GLN A 147 15.91 -8.11 -14.66
C GLN A 147 16.20 -9.61 -14.82
N PRO A 148 15.16 -10.45 -14.86
CA PRO A 148 15.34 -11.88 -15.12
C PRO A 148 15.87 -12.10 -16.53
#